data_4437bc94b94507714785c9836a9599cf
#
_entry.id   4437bc94b94507714785c9836a9599cf
#
_cell.length_a   1.000
_cell.length_b   1.000
_cell.length_c   1.000
_cell.angle_alpha   90.00
_cell.angle_beta   90.00
_cell.angle_gamma   90.00
#
_symmetry.space_group_name_H-M   'P 1'
#
loop_
_entity.id
_entity.type
_entity.pdbx_description
1 polymer ?
#
loop_
_entity_poly.entity_id
_entity_poly.type
_entity_poly.pdbx_seq_one_letter_code
_entity_poly.pdbx_strand_id
1 'polypeptide(L)'
;MAGSYGAYVLRGDVMNPNYNQTVTLYNCFRAQDNPESRKDIWQRTVLDRCFYKNVMGQVESRDGLKMANAYTVRIPESEKYKPYHEWIKLSPEERAGYFTCSLKDMIVEGECLEEITGATPFTAAELLSRHKPEAFVVTAFSDNTSHLTGKHYRIGG
;
A
#
# COMPACT_ATOMS: atom_id res chain seq x y z
N MET A 1 -1.86 26.88 9.35
CA MET A 1 -2.81 27.58 10.21
C MET A 1 -2.87 26.96 11.57
N ALA A 2 -2.70 27.76 12.60
CA ALA A 2 -2.71 27.29 13.98
C ALA A 2 -4.02 26.56 14.36
N GLY A 3 -5.14 27.01 13.83
CA GLY A 3 -6.44 26.42 14.11
C GLY A 3 -6.57 24.96 13.66
N SER A 4 -5.91 24.59 12.57
CA SER A 4 -5.93 23.21 12.09
C SER A 4 -5.18 22.29 13.03
N TYR A 5 -4.05 22.73 13.55
CA TYR A 5 -3.28 21.96 14.53
C TYR A 5 -4.08 21.76 15.81
N GLY A 6 -4.72 22.81 16.29
CA GLY A 6 -5.53 22.70 17.47
C GLY A 6 -6.65 21.68 17.36
N ALA A 7 -7.29 21.61 16.20
CA ALA A 7 -8.35 20.66 15.96
C ALA A 7 -7.88 19.21 16.05
N TYR A 8 -6.71 18.91 15.50
CA TYR A 8 -6.16 17.55 15.56
C TYR A 8 -5.82 17.14 16.99
N VAL A 9 -5.17 18.01 17.73
CA VAL A 9 -4.78 17.73 19.11
C VAL A 9 -6.00 17.53 19.98
N LEU A 10 -7.02 18.38 19.82
CA LEU A 10 -8.22 18.34 20.65
C LEU A 10 -9.08 17.09 20.45
N ARG A 11 -8.97 16.45 19.30
CA ARG A 11 -9.71 15.21 19.03
C ARG A 11 -9.04 13.95 19.59
N GLY A 12 -7.89 14.09 20.18
CA GLY A 12 -7.15 12.95 20.68
C GLY A 12 -6.50 12.11 19.58
N ASP A 13 -6.63 12.52 18.34
CA ASP A 13 -5.97 11.87 17.21
C ASP A 13 -4.55 12.37 17.11
N VAL A 14 -3.71 11.90 18.04
CA VAL A 14 -2.31 12.25 18.02
C VAL A 14 -1.64 11.44 16.92
N MET A 15 -1.11 12.13 15.93
CA MET A 15 -0.35 11.46 14.88
C MET A 15 0.93 10.89 15.47
N ASN A 16 1.17 9.63 15.22
CA ASN A 16 2.41 8.99 15.59
C ASN A 16 3.55 9.65 14.79
N PRO A 17 4.56 10.23 15.45
CA PRO A 17 5.66 10.89 14.76
C PRO A 17 6.48 9.95 13.87
N ASN A 18 6.37 8.64 14.10
CA ASN A 18 7.01 7.64 13.24
C ASN A 18 6.29 7.43 11.92
N TYR A 19 5.08 7.97 11.78
CA TYR A 19 4.31 7.93 10.54
C TYR A 19 4.64 9.18 9.71
N ASN A 20 5.84 9.24 9.21
CA ASN A 20 6.37 10.41 8.52
C ASN A 20 6.83 10.12 7.09
N GLN A 21 6.51 8.94 6.58
CA GLN A 21 6.97 8.54 5.26
C GLN A 21 5.82 8.49 4.26
N THR A 22 6.18 8.65 3.00
CA THR A 22 5.27 8.54 1.87
C THR A 22 5.52 7.22 1.20
N VAL A 23 4.43 6.56 0.80
CA VAL A 23 4.51 5.34 -0.01
C VAL A 23 3.58 5.49 -1.21
N THR A 24 3.90 4.78 -2.28
CA THR A 24 3.02 4.66 -3.45
C THR A 24 2.43 3.26 -3.46
N LEU A 25 1.12 3.20 -3.40
CA LEU A 25 0.38 1.95 -3.39
C LEU A 25 -0.19 1.70 -4.79
N TYR A 26 0.06 0.50 -5.30
CA TYR A 26 -0.50 0.04 -6.57
C TYR A 26 -1.52 -1.04 -6.27
N ASN A 27 -2.79 -0.70 -6.43
CA ASN A 27 -3.89 -1.64 -6.26
C ASN A 27 -4.18 -2.36 -7.57
N CYS A 28 -4.31 -3.67 -7.49
CA CYS A 28 -4.64 -4.51 -8.64
C CYS A 28 -6.12 -4.84 -8.65
N PHE A 29 -6.82 -4.35 -9.67
CA PHE A 29 -8.18 -4.81 -9.98
C PHE A 29 -8.01 -6.05 -10.86
N ARG A 30 -8.25 -7.22 -10.28
CA ARG A 30 -7.93 -8.48 -10.95
C ARG A 30 -8.85 -8.74 -12.13
N ALA A 31 -8.27 -9.29 -13.18
CA ALA A 31 -9.01 -9.65 -14.40
C ALA A 31 -10.18 -10.59 -14.11
N GLN A 32 -10.00 -11.54 -13.19
CA GLN A 32 -11.05 -12.50 -12.81
C GLN A 32 -12.27 -11.85 -12.17
N ASP A 33 -12.11 -10.66 -11.60
CA ASP A 33 -13.17 -9.92 -10.92
C ASP A 33 -13.76 -8.82 -11.82
N ASN A 34 -13.23 -8.65 -13.01
CA ASN A 34 -13.67 -7.62 -13.94
C ASN A 34 -14.28 -8.23 -15.20
N PRO A 35 -15.62 -8.18 -15.32
CA PRO A 35 -16.29 -8.76 -16.50
C PRO A 35 -16.00 -8.01 -17.79
N GLU A 36 -15.55 -6.77 -17.71
CA GLU A 36 -15.31 -5.92 -18.88
C GLU A 36 -13.88 -6.01 -19.41
N SER A 37 -12.96 -6.58 -18.63
CA SER A 37 -11.56 -6.68 -19.03
C SER A 37 -10.98 -8.04 -18.67
N ARG A 38 -10.15 -8.57 -19.57
CA ARG A 38 -9.42 -9.81 -19.33
C ARG A 38 -8.03 -9.58 -18.78
N LYS A 39 -7.70 -8.32 -18.49
CA LYS A 39 -6.39 -7.93 -17.96
C LYS A 39 -6.55 -7.31 -16.60
N ASP A 40 -5.53 -7.48 -15.77
CA ASP A 40 -5.44 -6.76 -14.50
C ASP A 40 -5.33 -5.26 -14.79
N ILE A 41 -6.06 -4.47 -14.01
CA ILE A 41 -5.99 -3.02 -14.07
C ILE A 41 -5.36 -2.54 -12.77
N TRP A 42 -4.40 -1.63 -12.87
CA TRP A 42 -3.68 -1.14 -11.71
C TRP A 42 -4.01 0.32 -11.44
N GLN A 43 -4.24 0.63 -10.17
CA GLN A 43 -4.47 2.00 -9.73
C GLN A 43 -3.36 2.42 -8.79
N ARG A 44 -2.74 3.55 -9.13
CA ARG A 44 -1.67 4.15 -8.35
C ARG A 44 -2.25 5.16 -7.37
N THR A 45 -1.85 5.08 -6.11
CA THR A 45 -2.26 6.04 -5.07
C THR A 45 -1.04 6.40 -4.23
N VAL A 46 -0.78 7.68 -4.05
CA VAL A 46 0.27 8.16 -3.16
C VAL A 46 -0.32 8.40 -1.79
N LEU A 47 0.27 7.79 -0.78
CA LEU A 47 -0.19 7.88 0.61
C LEU A 47 0.90 8.53 1.46
N ASP A 48 0.58 9.66 2.05
CA ASP A 48 1.48 10.37 2.95
C ASP A 48 1.28 9.91 4.40
N ARG A 49 2.25 10.22 5.23
CA ARG A 49 2.19 10.00 6.67
C ARG A 49 1.96 8.53 7.03
N CYS A 50 2.71 7.67 6.37
CA CYS A 50 2.72 6.25 6.63
C CYS A 50 3.96 5.85 7.43
N PHE A 51 3.95 4.65 7.97
CA PHE A 51 5.14 4.00 8.49
C PHE A 51 5.64 3.01 7.45
N TYR A 52 6.94 3.06 7.18
CA TYR A 52 7.58 2.11 6.27
C TYR A 52 8.85 1.60 6.90
N LYS A 53 9.03 0.29 6.91
CA LYS A 53 10.24 -0.34 7.40
C LYS A 53 10.60 -1.54 6.54
N ASN A 54 11.86 -1.60 6.14
CA ASN A 54 12.43 -2.72 5.42
C ASN A 54 13.59 -3.27 6.26
N VAL A 55 13.46 -4.50 6.74
CA VAL A 55 14.50 -5.18 7.48
C VAL A 55 15.16 -6.17 6.55
N MET A 56 16.47 -6.01 6.34
CA MET A 56 17.28 -6.93 5.55
C MET A 56 17.94 -7.93 6.48
N GLY A 57 17.90 -9.19 6.11
CA GLY A 57 18.49 -10.23 6.91
C GLY A 57 18.88 -11.43 6.08
N GLN A 58 19.42 -12.45 6.73
CA GLN A 58 19.76 -13.72 6.11
C GLN A 58 18.89 -14.81 6.70
N VAL A 59 18.38 -15.68 5.84
CA VAL A 59 17.58 -16.83 6.22
C VAL A 59 18.32 -18.08 5.81
N GLU A 60 18.46 -19.03 6.75
CA GLU A 60 19.06 -20.32 6.46
C GLU A 60 18.08 -21.18 5.67
N SER A 61 18.53 -21.75 4.59
CA SER A 61 17.74 -22.63 3.74
C SER A 61 18.52 -23.89 3.39
N ARG A 62 17.87 -24.84 2.73
CA ARG A 62 18.54 -26.07 2.27
C ARG A 62 19.74 -25.79 1.38
N ASP A 63 19.69 -24.71 0.63
CA ASP A 63 20.73 -24.35 -0.34
C ASP A 63 21.74 -23.35 0.24
N GLY A 64 21.71 -23.11 1.55
CA GLY A 64 22.62 -22.21 2.24
C GLY A 64 21.91 -20.94 2.71
N LEU A 65 22.69 -19.91 3.02
CA LEU A 65 22.15 -18.62 3.48
C LEU A 65 21.60 -17.84 2.30
N LYS A 66 20.38 -17.34 2.45
CA LYS A 66 19.75 -16.46 1.46
C LYS A 66 19.41 -15.11 2.10
N MET A 67 19.59 -14.06 1.32
CA MET A 67 19.13 -12.72 1.73
C MET A 67 17.61 -12.70 1.73
N ALA A 68 17.04 -12.19 2.79
CA ALA A 68 15.61 -12.02 2.91
C ALA A 68 15.29 -10.61 3.39
N ASN A 69 14.27 -10.01 2.80
CA ASN A 69 13.78 -8.71 3.22
C ASN A 69 12.41 -8.90 3.86
N ALA A 70 12.19 -8.21 4.98
CA ALA A 70 10.89 -8.17 5.62
C ALA A 70 10.40 -6.73 5.60
N TYR A 71 9.22 -6.53 5.03
CA TYR A 71 8.62 -5.22 4.86
C TYR A 71 7.44 -5.06 5.79
N THR A 72 7.33 -3.89 6.40
CA THR A 72 6.16 -3.51 7.18
C THR A 72 5.76 -2.11 6.79
N VAL A 73 4.50 -1.95 6.40
CA VAL A 73 3.90 -0.64 6.13
C VAL A 73 2.67 -0.51 7.00
N ARG A 74 2.51 0.65 7.63
CA ARG A 74 1.32 0.98 8.38
C ARG A 74 0.72 2.24 7.81
N ILE A 75 -0.53 2.15 7.42
CA ILE A 75 -1.29 3.26 6.86
C ILE A 75 -2.31 3.67 7.90
N PRO A 76 -2.33 4.95 8.34
CA PRO A 76 -3.33 5.40 9.30
C PRO A 76 -4.75 5.18 8.79
N GLU A 77 -5.69 4.95 9.68
CA GLU A 77 -7.10 4.80 9.31
C GLU A 77 -7.54 5.96 8.42
N SER A 78 -8.22 5.63 7.33
CA SER A 78 -8.65 6.60 6.33
C SER A 78 -10.05 6.29 5.84
N GLU A 79 -10.84 7.33 5.63
CA GLU A 79 -12.16 7.22 5.02
C GLU A 79 -12.07 6.84 3.54
N LYS A 80 -10.91 6.97 2.94
CA LYS A 80 -10.66 6.62 1.54
C LYS A 80 -10.36 5.15 1.34
N TYR A 81 -10.22 4.38 2.43
CA TYR A 81 -10.03 2.95 2.34
C TYR A 81 -11.36 2.23 2.18
N LYS A 82 -11.38 1.26 1.27
CA LYS A 82 -12.48 0.30 1.16
C LYS A 82 -11.93 -1.11 1.02
N PRO A 83 -12.57 -2.10 1.64
CA PRO A 83 -12.20 -3.49 1.39
C PRO A 83 -12.28 -3.80 -0.12
N TYR A 84 -11.46 -4.74 -0.57
CA TYR A 84 -11.37 -5.05 -2.00
C TYR A 84 -12.72 -5.34 -2.65
N HIS A 85 -13.55 -6.13 -1.99
CA HIS A 85 -14.86 -6.51 -2.54
C HIS A 85 -15.84 -5.33 -2.69
N GLU A 86 -15.66 -4.27 -1.91
CA GLU A 86 -16.45 -3.04 -2.06
C GLU A 86 -15.79 -2.10 -3.09
N TRP A 87 -14.46 -2.05 -3.08
CA TRP A 87 -13.71 -1.20 -3.98
C TRP A 87 -13.95 -1.55 -5.46
N ILE A 88 -14.01 -2.84 -5.79
CA ILE A 88 -14.25 -3.27 -7.17
C ILE A 88 -15.66 -2.98 -7.67
N LYS A 89 -16.61 -2.72 -6.77
CA LYS A 89 -17.99 -2.38 -7.13
C LYS A 89 -18.18 -0.92 -7.46
N LEU A 90 -17.20 -0.09 -7.16
CA LEU A 90 -17.26 1.34 -7.46
C LEU A 90 -17.13 1.58 -8.96
N SER A 91 -17.73 2.67 -9.44
CA SER A 91 -17.49 3.12 -10.82
C SER A 91 -16.01 3.55 -10.94
N PRO A 92 -15.44 3.58 -12.15
CA PRO A 92 -14.06 4.01 -12.33
C PRO A 92 -13.78 5.40 -11.73
N GLU A 93 -14.71 6.33 -11.85
CA GLU A 93 -14.57 7.68 -11.31
C GLU A 93 -14.55 7.67 -9.78
N GLU A 94 -15.45 6.92 -9.17
CA GLU A 94 -15.49 6.80 -7.71
C GLU A 94 -14.27 6.06 -7.19
N ARG A 95 -13.87 4.98 -7.86
CA ARG A 95 -12.74 4.16 -7.46
C ARG A 95 -11.44 4.97 -7.41
N ALA A 96 -11.28 5.93 -8.30
CA ALA A 96 -10.11 6.78 -8.33
C ALA A 96 -9.92 7.60 -7.05
N GLY A 97 -10.99 7.82 -6.28
CA GLY A 97 -10.93 8.54 -5.02
C GLY A 97 -10.71 7.67 -3.79
N TYR A 98 -10.64 6.35 -3.97
CA TYR A 98 -10.49 5.39 -2.88
C TYR A 98 -9.33 4.45 -3.15
N PHE A 99 -8.85 3.81 -2.08
CA PHE A 99 -7.84 2.76 -2.22
C PHE A 99 -8.27 1.53 -1.42
N THR A 100 -7.63 0.42 -1.71
CA THR A 100 -7.81 -0.83 -0.99
C THR A 100 -6.46 -1.43 -0.66
N CYS A 101 -6.45 -2.51 0.08
CA CYS A 101 -5.25 -3.30 0.34
C CYS A 101 -5.60 -4.76 0.12
N SER A 102 -4.84 -5.42 -0.70
CA SER A 102 -5.09 -6.81 -1.08
C SER A 102 -3.78 -7.52 -1.32
N LEU A 103 -3.77 -8.83 -1.16
CA LEU A 103 -2.59 -9.62 -1.50
C LEU A 103 -2.31 -9.45 -2.99
N LYS A 104 -1.03 -9.40 -3.34
CA LYS A 104 -0.50 -9.14 -4.68
C LYS A 104 -0.49 -7.68 -5.11
N ASP A 105 -1.05 -6.77 -4.33
CA ASP A 105 -0.80 -5.36 -4.54
C ASP A 105 0.69 -5.07 -4.36
N MET A 106 1.12 -3.89 -4.77
CA MET A 106 2.52 -3.51 -4.67
C MET A 106 2.67 -2.19 -3.94
N ILE A 107 3.77 -2.06 -3.22
CA ILE A 107 4.12 -0.81 -2.55
C ILE A 107 5.53 -0.41 -2.94
N VAL A 108 5.71 0.88 -3.23
CA VAL A 108 7.00 1.50 -3.49
C VAL A 108 7.23 2.57 -2.44
N GLU A 109 8.40 2.59 -1.81
CA GLU A 109 8.78 3.64 -0.87
C GLU A 109 8.88 4.98 -1.60
N GLY A 110 8.34 6.02 -0.97
CA GLY A 110 8.34 7.36 -1.56
C GLY A 110 7.24 7.55 -2.60
N GLU A 111 7.30 8.67 -3.30
CA GLU A 111 6.38 8.96 -4.39
C GLU A 111 6.95 8.44 -5.69
N CYS A 112 6.31 7.44 -6.27
CA CYS A 112 6.66 6.90 -7.57
C CYS A 112 5.67 7.44 -8.61
N LEU A 113 6.19 8.06 -9.66
CA LEU A 113 5.37 8.68 -10.69
C LEU A 113 4.96 7.71 -11.81
N GLU A 114 5.53 6.51 -11.80
CA GLU A 114 5.26 5.52 -12.85
C GLU A 114 3.88 4.89 -12.69
N GLU A 115 3.20 4.70 -13.80
CA GLU A 115 1.94 3.97 -13.86
C GLU A 115 2.20 2.56 -14.38
N ILE A 116 1.41 1.59 -13.93
CA ILE A 116 1.45 0.23 -14.47
C ILE A 116 0.41 0.14 -15.56
N THR A 117 0.86 0.08 -16.80
CA THR A 117 -0.01 0.01 -17.98
C THR A 117 -0.22 -1.40 -18.49
N GLY A 118 0.62 -2.34 -18.06
CA GLY A 118 0.62 -3.71 -18.56
C GLY A 118 1.44 -3.92 -19.82
N ALA A 119 1.96 -2.84 -20.41
CA ALA A 119 2.82 -2.91 -21.60
C ALA A 119 4.25 -2.56 -21.21
N THR A 120 5.22 -3.29 -21.77
CA THR A 120 6.65 -3.03 -21.56
C THR A 120 7.00 -1.59 -21.91
N PRO A 121 7.76 -0.85 -21.10
CA PRO A 121 8.48 -1.30 -19.89
C PRO A 121 7.68 -1.07 -18.58
N PHE A 122 6.38 -0.94 -18.64
CA PHE A 122 5.53 -0.59 -17.51
C PHE A 122 4.61 -1.72 -17.07
N THR A 123 5.10 -2.95 -17.08
CA THR A 123 4.42 -4.07 -16.42
C THR A 123 4.70 -4.03 -14.92
N ALA A 124 3.85 -4.71 -14.14
CA ALA A 124 4.03 -4.78 -12.68
C ALA A 124 5.39 -5.37 -12.32
N ALA A 125 5.80 -6.45 -12.98
CA ALA A 125 7.07 -7.11 -12.71
C ALA A 125 8.26 -6.21 -13.03
N GLU A 126 8.19 -5.47 -14.11
CA GLU A 126 9.25 -4.54 -14.51
C GLU A 126 9.38 -3.38 -13.54
N LEU A 127 8.26 -2.81 -13.11
CA LEU A 127 8.26 -1.74 -12.12
C LEU A 127 8.85 -2.23 -10.80
N LEU A 128 8.44 -3.41 -10.36
CA LEU A 128 8.98 -4.01 -9.14
C LEU A 128 10.50 -4.17 -9.23
N SER A 129 11.00 -4.69 -10.35
CA SER A 129 12.43 -4.89 -10.55
C SER A 129 13.22 -3.59 -10.55
N ARG A 130 12.67 -2.53 -11.14
CA ARG A 130 13.34 -1.23 -11.17
C ARG A 130 13.48 -0.59 -9.79
N HIS A 131 12.52 -0.85 -8.91
CA HIS A 131 12.45 -0.16 -7.60
C HIS A 131 12.93 -1.01 -6.42
N LYS A 132 13.28 -2.27 -6.63
CA LYS A 132 13.86 -3.08 -5.55
C LYS A 132 15.19 -2.49 -5.07
N PRO A 133 15.48 -2.54 -3.76
CA PRO A 133 14.72 -3.16 -2.67
C PRO A 133 13.64 -2.25 -2.04
N GLU A 134 13.39 -1.09 -2.57
CA GLU A 134 12.42 -0.13 -2.05
C GLU A 134 10.98 -0.44 -2.47
N ALA A 135 10.77 -1.54 -3.17
CA ALA A 135 9.45 -1.99 -3.61
C ALA A 135 9.24 -3.46 -3.25
N PHE A 136 8.00 -3.79 -2.96
CA PHE A 136 7.65 -5.17 -2.64
C PHE A 136 6.20 -5.49 -3.00
N VAL A 137 5.91 -6.78 -3.12
CA VAL A 137 4.55 -7.30 -3.32
C VAL A 137 3.93 -7.60 -1.97
N VAL A 138 2.70 -7.18 -1.78
CA VAL A 138 1.95 -7.42 -0.54
C VAL A 138 1.67 -8.91 -0.38
N THR A 139 2.11 -9.47 0.73
CA THR A 139 1.87 -10.88 1.08
C THR A 139 1.06 -11.05 2.35
N ALA A 140 0.85 -9.97 3.11
CA ALA A 140 0.07 -9.99 4.33
C ALA A 140 -0.65 -8.66 4.53
N PHE A 141 -1.85 -8.73 5.06
CA PHE A 141 -2.63 -7.53 5.38
C PHE A 141 -3.45 -7.79 6.64
N SER A 142 -3.52 -6.78 7.51
CA SER A 142 -4.44 -6.80 8.64
C SER A 142 -5.04 -5.43 8.88
N ASP A 143 -6.33 -5.42 9.20
CA ASP A 143 -7.06 -4.21 9.54
C ASP A 143 -7.07 -4.09 11.07
N ASN A 144 -6.36 -3.11 11.58
CA ASN A 144 -6.22 -2.85 13.02
C ASN A 144 -7.01 -1.59 13.44
N THR A 145 -8.07 -1.28 12.73
CA THR A 145 -8.89 -0.09 13.02
C THR A 145 -9.88 -0.30 14.15
N SER A 146 -10.03 -1.53 14.64
CA SER A 146 -10.85 -1.83 15.81
C SER A 146 -10.13 -1.56 17.15
N HIS A 147 -8.84 -1.24 17.11
CA HIS A 147 -8.09 -0.89 18.30
C HIS A 147 -8.54 0.45 18.87
N LEU A 148 -8.41 0.65 20.18
CA LEU A 148 -8.80 1.89 20.82
C LEU A 148 -7.96 3.08 20.39
N THR A 149 -6.65 2.83 20.15
CA THR A 149 -5.70 3.84 19.73
C THR A 149 -4.81 3.29 18.62
N GLY A 150 -4.18 4.19 17.88
CA GLY A 150 -3.24 3.78 16.84
C GLY A 150 -3.89 2.99 15.72
N LYS A 151 -5.11 3.34 15.35
CA LYS A 151 -5.84 2.65 14.29
C LYS A 151 -5.12 2.76 12.96
N HIS A 152 -4.86 1.62 12.34
CA HIS A 152 -4.11 1.58 11.09
C HIS A 152 -4.37 0.28 10.32
N TYR A 153 -3.96 0.30 9.07
CA TYR A 153 -3.89 -0.90 8.24
C TYR A 153 -2.43 -1.33 8.18
N ARG A 154 -2.16 -2.60 8.46
CA ARG A 154 -0.81 -3.14 8.43
C ARG A 154 -0.63 -4.01 7.20
N ILE A 155 0.44 -3.74 6.47
CA ILE A 155 0.81 -4.44 5.24
C ILE A 155 2.19 -5.04 5.44
N GLY A 156 2.36 -6.28 5.01
CA GLY A 156 3.64 -6.98 5.04
C GLY A 156 4.01 -7.55 3.69
N GLY A 157 5.29 -7.77 3.53
CA GLY A 157 5.82 -8.38 2.32
C GLY A 157 7.21 -8.96 2.51
#